data_ee1e5742fb152eb198a4f8af2081f59b
#
_entry.id   ee1e5742fb152eb198a4f8af2081f59b
#
_cell.length_a   1.000
_cell.length_b   1.000
_cell.length_c   1.000
_cell.angle_alpha   90.00
_cell.angle_beta   90.00
_cell.angle_gamma   90.00
#
_symmetry.space_group_name_H-M   'P 1'
#
loop_
_entity.id
_entity.type
_entity.pdbx_description
1 polymer ?
#
loop_
_entity_poly.entity_id
_entity_poly.type
_entity_poly.pdbx_seq_one_letter_code
_entity_poly.pdbx_strand_id
1 'polypeptide(L)'
;MRAACTVLCALAILAGCTRSGALRSGPPHILRIAYAGDPASLVPLIAIDQEIIAVDTLFCQTLVGLSAENRDVPILVTRIPSRRNGGISPDGTRITYHLRRDARFADGVPLTSADVAFTYRAIFDPRNRATSVEPYRRIAALQTPDAHTVVIRLRAPWNAAVRVLFAQADYVYGILPKHAFAGTKVVGTAWENAPFGSGPFRVQSWLRGDRIVLVPNPYYRPRPKLERIELRIVPNLNSNFVALQSGAVDVGTLTPENAAQAARVPGLHVLRVPENATRLLYLQTQAGPTRDLRVRQAIASALDYGALADAWRNEFPAAASFLPPAIVRWKSVAIPPYAHDRSAADQELNVAGWQMRHGMRYKNRVPFTGLIGVNSEDPINVRIATLVQAQLSAVGIQLSIKSNPVRIWFSPDGLLRNGKATIVGETWVGGGDPEQSLNFRCVQAVKGDENHSFYCSRRFEALFEDQARTPADTARDRDFNAIQLLIHHDVPVIPLYYEDRLIGLSNRVTGYRLNMLWIPVAPETWDAR
;
A
#
# COMPACT_ATOMS: atom_id res chain seq x y z
N MET A 1 -62.06 30.35 -60.42
CA MET A 1 -62.97 29.21 -60.66
C MET A 1 -62.20 27.98 -60.41
N ARG A 2 -62.37 27.44 -59.23
CA ARG A 2 -62.94 26.17 -58.81
C ARG A 2 -62.50 24.93 -59.60
N ALA A 3 -61.74 24.06 -59.01
CA ALA A 3 -61.92 22.60 -59.07
C ALA A 3 -61.17 21.92 -57.89
N ALA A 4 -61.93 21.21 -57.08
CA ALA A 4 -61.47 20.33 -56.02
C ALA A 4 -61.04 19.00 -56.61
N CYS A 5 -59.95 18.39 -56.13
CA CYS A 5 -59.61 16.99 -56.43
C CYS A 5 -59.34 16.26 -55.11
N THR A 6 -60.24 15.34 -54.83
CA THR A 6 -60.21 14.37 -53.73
C THR A 6 -59.23 13.25 -54.05
N VAL A 7 -58.25 12.94 -53.15
CA VAL A 7 -57.40 11.79 -53.31
C VAL A 7 -57.60 10.84 -52.11
N LEU A 8 -58.01 9.64 -52.39
CA LEU A 8 -58.11 8.49 -51.51
C LEU A 8 -56.74 8.02 -51.07
N CYS A 9 -56.50 7.93 -49.75
CA CYS A 9 -55.32 7.26 -49.21
C CYS A 9 -55.57 5.77 -49.00
N ALA A 10 -54.82 4.92 -49.72
CA ALA A 10 -54.74 3.48 -49.44
C ALA A 10 -53.76 3.21 -48.30
N LEU A 11 -54.24 2.61 -47.17
CA LEU A 11 -53.39 2.11 -46.08
C LEU A 11 -52.75 0.78 -46.53
N ALA A 12 -51.44 0.75 -46.70
CA ALA A 12 -50.67 -0.48 -46.74
C ALA A 12 -50.12 -0.78 -45.35
N ILE A 13 -50.62 -1.85 -44.71
CA ILE A 13 -50.12 -2.39 -43.44
C ILE A 13 -48.86 -3.22 -43.74
N LEU A 14 -47.70 -2.67 -43.42
CA LEU A 14 -46.44 -3.43 -43.37
C LEU A 14 -46.24 -3.97 -41.97
N ALA A 15 -46.54 -5.25 -41.76
CA ALA A 15 -46.14 -5.97 -40.56
C ALA A 15 -44.63 -6.24 -40.60
N GLY A 16 -43.86 -5.30 -40.03
CA GLY A 16 -42.43 -5.48 -39.78
C GLY A 16 -42.22 -6.28 -38.51
N CYS A 17 -41.64 -7.47 -38.60
CA CYS A 17 -41.17 -8.26 -37.46
C CYS A 17 -40.08 -7.47 -36.74
N THR A 18 -40.43 -6.74 -35.68
CA THR A 18 -39.44 -6.19 -34.74
C THR A 18 -38.96 -7.33 -33.86
N ARG A 19 -37.73 -7.80 -34.09
CA ARG A 19 -36.97 -8.52 -33.09
C ARG A 19 -36.81 -7.57 -31.89
N SER A 20 -37.59 -7.80 -30.84
CA SER A 20 -37.43 -7.19 -29.53
C SER A 20 -36.13 -7.71 -28.94
N GLY A 21 -35.01 -7.11 -29.27
CA GLY A 21 -33.86 -7.09 -28.41
C GLY A 21 -34.26 -6.37 -27.12
N ALA A 22 -34.44 -7.09 -26.02
CA ALA A 22 -34.71 -6.49 -24.73
C ALA A 22 -33.63 -5.44 -24.44
N LEU A 23 -33.96 -4.17 -24.64
CA LEU A 23 -33.21 -3.04 -24.13
C LEU A 23 -33.16 -3.20 -22.61
N ARG A 24 -31.98 -3.45 -22.06
CA ARG A 24 -31.77 -3.33 -20.61
C ARG A 24 -32.03 -1.88 -20.23
N SER A 25 -33.23 -1.59 -19.74
CA SER A 25 -33.70 -0.28 -19.31
C SER A 25 -33.25 0.01 -17.87
N GLY A 26 -31.93 0.00 -17.63
CA GLY A 26 -31.32 0.45 -16.36
C GLY A 26 -30.22 1.45 -16.64
N PRO A 27 -29.84 2.31 -15.69
CA PRO A 27 -28.68 3.17 -15.86
C PRO A 27 -27.45 2.29 -16.13
N PRO A 28 -26.51 2.76 -16.97
CA PRO A 28 -25.32 1.98 -17.31
C PRO A 28 -24.51 1.68 -16.05
N HIS A 29 -24.11 0.42 -15.86
CA HIS A 29 -23.28 -0.04 -14.73
C HIS A 29 -21.84 0.44 -14.89
N ILE A 30 -21.65 1.76 -14.82
CA ILE A 30 -20.34 2.43 -14.95
C ILE A 30 -19.91 2.94 -13.59
N LEU A 31 -18.73 2.55 -13.16
CA LEU A 31 -18.08 3.05 -11.94
C LEU A 31 -17.01 4.08 -12.32
N ARG A 32 -17.13 5.29 -11.77
CA ARG A 32 -16.19 6.38 -11.98
C ARG A 32 -15.40 6.60 -10.70
N ILE A 33 -14.08 6.44 -10.77
CA ILE A 33 -13.17 6.57 -9.63
C ILE A 33 -12.25 7.76 -9.87
N ALA A 34 -12.18 8.70 -8.92
CA ALA A 34 -11.15 9.73 -8.92
C ALA A 34 -9.78 9.10 -8.63
N TYR A 35 -8.81 9.37 -9.48
CA TYR A 35 -7.47 8.84 -9.42
C TYR A 35 -6.47 10.00 -9.30
N ALA A 36 -5.57 9.93 -8.30
CA ALA A 36 -4.79 11.12 -7.92
C ALA A 36 -3.70 11.53 -8.93
N GLY A 37 -3.27 10.64 -9.81
CA GLY A 37 -2.22 10.96 -10.78
C GLY A 37 -2.34 10.21 -12.09
N ASP A 38 -1.79 10.74 -13.18
CA ASP A 38 -1.63 10.00 -14.43
C ASP A 38 -0.41 9.07 -14.30
N PRO A 39 -0.58 7.72 -14.25
CA PRO A 39 0.53 6.82 -14.06
C PRO A 39 1.56 6.95 -15.19
N ALA A 40 2.84 6.85 -14.86
CA ALA A 40 3.90 6.82 -15.86
C ALA A 40 3.77 5.60 -16.78
N SER A 41 3.35 4.47 -16.22
CA SER A 41 3.15 3.19 -16.91
C SER A 41 2.09 2.35 -16.19
N LEU A 42 1.45 1.43 -16.91
CA LEU A 42 0.59 0.36 -16.39
C LEU A 42 1.29 -1.01 -16.50
N VAL A 43 2.61 -1.04 -16.49
CA VAL A 43 3.38 -2.29 -16.45
C VAL A 43 3.64 -2.67 -15.00
N PRO A 44 3.10 -3.79 -14.49
CA PRO A 44 3.22 -4.16 -13.08
C PRO A 44 4.67 -4.26 -12.56
N LEU A 45 5.64 -4.52 -13.45
CA LEU A 45 7.05 -4.65 -13.06
C LEU A 45 7.69 -3.34 -12.58
N ILE A 46 7.14 -2.18 -12.98
CA ILE A 46 7.71 -0.85 -12.68
C ILE A 46 6.76 0.05 -11.89
N ALA A 47 5.64 -0.50 -11.41
CA ALA A 47 4.74 0.22 -10.51
C ALA A 47 5.44 0.51 -9.18
N ILE A 48 5.39 1.76 -8.72
CA ILE A 48 6.07 2.23 -7.50
C ILE A 48 5.10 2.81 -6.47
N ASP A 49 3.87 3.10 -6.84
CA ASP A 49 2.86 3.59 -5.90
C ASP A 49 1.66 2.65 -5.81
N GLN A 50 1.02 2.64 -4.64
CA GLN A 50 -0.07 1.72 -4.32
C GLN A 50 -1.32 1.95 -5.19
N GLU A 51 -1.54 3.16 -5.68
CA GLU A 51 -2.69 3.44 -6.54
C GLU A 51 -2.51 2.78 -7.91
N ILE A 52 -1.31 2.86 -8.50
CA ILE A 52 -0.97 2.16 -9.76
C ILE A 52 -1.08 0.65 -9.57
N ILE A 53 -0.51 0.13 -8.47
CA ILE A 53 -0.58 -1.28 -8.10
C ILE A 53 -2.04 -1.75 -8.00
N ALA A 54 -2.92 -0.95 -7.39
CA ALA A 54 -4.34 -1.26 -7.29
C ALA A 54 -5.01 -1.38 -8.67
N VAL A 55 -4.66 -0.47 -9.61
CA VAL A 55 -5.15 -0.53 -11.00
C VAL A 55 -4.63 -1.78 -11.72
N ASP A 56 -3.35 -2.08 -11.57
CA ASP A 56 -2.72 -3.23 -12.22
C ASP A 56 -3.39 -4.55 -11.80
N THR A 57 -3.84 -4.67 -10.56
CA THR A 57 -4.54 -5.88 -10.07
C THR A 57 -5.93 -6.08 -10.67
N LEU A 58 -6.55 -5.04 -11.24
CA LEU A 58 -7.81 -5.19 -11.96
C LEU A 58 -7.65 -6.00 -13.26
N PHE A 59 -6.48 -5.98 -13.87
CA PHE A 59 -6.24 -6.71 -15.12
C PHE A 59 -5.15 -7.79 -15.02
N CYS A 60 -4.24 -7.71 -14.06
CA CYS A 60 -3.10 -8.64 -13.93
C CYS A 60 -3.10 -9.30 -12.54
N GLN A 61 -3.49 -10.56 -12.46
CA GLN A 61 -3.64 -11.30 -11.21
C GLN A 61 -2.34 -11.90 -10.70
N THR A 62 -2.24 -12.04 -9.38
CA THR A 62 -1.19 -12.77 -8.65
C THR A 62 -1.61 -14.21 -8.34
N LEU A 63 -0.67 -15.02 -7.83
CA LEU A 63 -0.98 -16.39 -7.39
C LEU A 63 -1.83 -16.39 -6.12
N VAL A 64 -1.47 -15.54 -5.14
CA VAL A 64 -2.12 -15.39 -3.84
C VAL A 64 -2.44 -13.91 -3.60
N GLY A 65 -3.55 -13.64 -2.97
CA GLY A 65 -3.99 -12.28 -2.61
C GLY A 65 -4.44 -12.17 -1.17
N LEU A 66 -5.01 -11.01 -0.83
CA LEU A 66 -5.59 -10.71 0.48
C LEU A 66 -7.08 -10.39 0.34
N SER A 67 -7.90 -10.90 1.28
CA SER A 67 -9.29 -10.48 1.43
C SER A 67 -9.37 -9.06 2.02
N ALA A 68 -10.59 -8.50 2.10
CA ALA A 68 -10.80 -7.22 2.78
C ALA A 68 -10.52 -7.28 4.30
N GLU A 69 -10.55 -8.47 4.88
CA GLU A 69 -10.15 -8.75 6.26
C GLU A 69 -8.67 -9.14 6.38
N ASN A 70 -7.88 -8.89 5.32
CA ASN A 70 -6.44 -9.12 5.24
C ASN A 70 -6.01 -10.59 5.47
N ARG A 71 -6.88 -11.53 5.09
CA ARG A 71 -6.58 -12.97 5.10
C ARG A 71 -6.08 -13.42 3.74
N ASP A 72 -5.13 -14.34 3.74
CA ASP A 72 -4.65 -14.93 2.49
C ASP A 72 -5.80 -15.61 1.73
N VAL A 73 -5.92 -15.30 0.44
CA VAL A 73 -6.90 -15.93 -0.47
C VAL A 73 -6.23 -16.45 -1.72
N PRO A 74 -6.65 -17.62 -2.25
CA PRO A 74 -6.15 -18.12 -3.52
C PRO A 74 -6.75 -17.29 -4.66
N ILE A 75 -5.90 -16.81 -5.58
CA ILE A 75 -6.32 -16.08 -6.79
C ILE A 75 -6.16 -16.96 -8.02
N LEU A 76 -4.92 -17.19 -8.46
CA LEU A 76 -4.63 -18.07 -9.62
C LEU A 76 -4.29 -19.51 -9.21
N VAL A 77 -4.21 -19.79 -7.91
CA VAL A 77 -3.96 -21.14 -7.39
C VAL A 77 -5.24 -21.79 -6.88
N THR A 78 -5.30 -23.12 -6.88
CA THR A 78 -6.43 -23.88 -6.34
C THR A 78 -6.50 -23.87 -4.82
N ARG A 79 -5.34 -23.72 -4.17
CA ARG A 79 -5.18 -23.61 -2.72
C ARG A 79 -3.87 -22.93 -2.38
N ILE A 80 -3.83 -22.24 -1.23
CA ILE A 80 -2.61 -21.62 -0.72
C ILE A 80 -1.65 -22.70 -0.22
N PRO A 81 -0.38 -22.71 -0.67
CA PRO A 81 0.62 -23.64 -0.17
C PRO A 81 0.85 -23.49 1.33
N SER A 82 0.90 -24.59 2.05
CA SER A 82 1.23 -24.65 3.48
C SER A 82 1.96 -25.96 3.81
N ARG A 83 2.64 -26.02 4.95
CA ARG A 83 3.20 -27.30 5.44
C ARG A 83 2.11 -28.34 5.71
N ARG A 84 0.96 -27.91 6.20
CA ARG A 84 -0.19 -28.78 6.52
C ARG A 84 -0.74 -29.50 5.30
N ASN A 85 -0.75 -28.86 4.14
CA ASN A 85 -1.27 -29.46 2.90
C ASN A 85 -0.18 -29.99 1.96
N GLY A 86 1.08 -30.04 2.42
CA GLY A 86 2.22 -30.51 1.64
C GLY A 86 2.70 -29.54 0.56
N GLY A 87 2.06 -28.37 0.44
CA GLY A 87 2.46 -27.33 -0.52
C GLY A 87 3.78 -26.66 -0.16
N ILE A 88 4.19 -26.72 1.11
CA ILE A 88 5.52 -26.31 1.57
C ILE A 88 6.19 -27.56 2.16
N SER A 89 7.46 -27.82 1.75
CA SER A 89 8.24 -28.94 2.30
C SER A 89 8.51 -28.77 3.79
N PRO A 90 8.78 -29.86 4.55
CA PRO A 90 9.06 -29.80 5.98
C PRO A 90 10.20 -28.84 6.33
N ASP A 91 11.26 -28.80 5.52
CA ASP A 91 12.42 -27.92 5.67
C ASP A 91 12.13 -26.46 5.26
N GLY A 92 10.95 -26.16 4.68
CA GLY A 92 10.55 -24.82 4.26
C GLY A 92 11.25 -24.28 3.02
N THR A 93 12.02 -25.11 2.29
CA THR A 93 12.79 -24.67 1.14
C THR A 93 12.11 -24.89 -0.21
N ARG A 94 11.03 -25.70 -0.26
CA ARG A 94 10.29 -25.96 -1.49
C ARG A 94 8.82 -25.56 -1.33
N ILE A 95 8.32 -24.77 -2.28
CA ILE A 95 6.93 -24.36 -2.37
C ILE A 95 6.35 -24.87 -3.67
N THR A 96 5.20 -25.56 -3.62
CA THR A 96 4.49 -26.07 -4.79
C THR A 96 3.14 -25.38 -4.91
N TYR A 97 2.93 -24.71 -6.03
CA TYR A 97 1.66 -24.08 -6.39
C TYR A 97 0.95 -24.91 -7.45
N HIS A 98 -0.35 -25.13 -7.29
CA HIS A 98 -1.23 -25.73 -8.30
C HIS A 98 -2.14 -24.65 -8.86
N LEU A 99 -1.96 -24.34 -10.15
CA LEU A 99 -2.71 -23.30 -10.84
C LEU A 99 -4.14 -23.76 -11.16
N ARG A 100 -5.06 -22.82 -11.18
CA ARG A 100 -6.43 -23.02 -11.67
C ARG A 100 -6.40 -23.36 -13.16
N ARG A 101 -7.18 -24.36 -13.58
CA ARG A 101 -7.26 -24.79 -15.00
C ARG A 101 -8.18 -23.91 -15.85
N ASP A 102 -9.07 -23.16 -15.21
CA ASP A 102 -10.04 -22.27 -15.85
C ASP A 102 -9.51 -20.84 -16.06
N ALA A 103 -8.33 -20.51 -15.53
CA ALA A 103 -7.72 -19.19 -15.68
C ALA A 103 -7.32 -18.92 -17.13
N ARG A 104 -7.77 -17.77 -17.67
CA ARG A 104 -7.45 -17.31 -19.02
C ARG A 104 -7.10 -15.85 -19.03
N PHE A 105 -6.24 -15.47 -19.96
CA PHE A 105 -6.01 -14.07 -20.29
C PHE A 105 -7.21 -13.46 -21.03
N ALA A 106 -7.27 -12.13 -21.11
CA ALA A 106 -8.40 -11.43 -21.72
C ALA A 106 -8.52 -11.57 -23.24
N ASP A 107 -7.55 -12.19 -23.88
CA ASP A 107 -7.56 -12.63 -25.29
C ASP A 107 -8.00 -14.10 -25.46
N GLY A 108 -8.28 -14.80 -24.36
CA GLY A 108 -8.77 -16.18 -24.34
C GLY A 108 -7.68 -17.25 -24.21
N VAL A 109 -6.41 -16.89 -24.29
CA VAL A 109 -5.30 -17.84 -24.12
C VAL A 109 -5.26 -18.36 -22.68
N PRO A 110 -5.17 -19.71 -22.46
CA PRO A 110 -5.06 -20.26 -21.11
C PRO A 110 -3.80 -19.78 -20.39
N LEU A 111 -3.96 -19.43 -19.10
CA LEU A 111 -2.83 -19.14 -18.22
C LEU A 111 -2.20 -20.45 -17.75
N THR A 112 -0.87 -20.55 -17.85
CA THR A 112 -0.12 -21.75 -17.52
C THR A 112 1.10 -21.43 -16.62
N SER A 113 1.75 -22.47 -16.10
CA SER A 113 3.00 -22.37 -15.36
C SER A 113 4.13 -21.72 -16.17
N ALA A 114 4.08 -21.78 -17.50
CA ALA A 114 5.04 -21.13 -18.39
C ALA A 114 4.97 -19.59 -18.29
N ASP A 115 3.78 -19.02 -17.98
CA ASP A 115 3.58 -17.58 -17.79
C ASP A 115 4.19 -17.12 -16.45
N VAL A 116 4.10 -17.93 -15.40
CA VAL A 116 4.78 -17.68 -14.12
C VAL A 116 6.30 -17.71 -14.31
N ALA A 117 6.82 -18.72 -15.01
CA ALA A 117 8.25 -18.80 -15.31
C ALA A 117 8.73 -17.63 -16.22
N PHE A 118 7.88 -17.17 -17.13
CA PHE A 118 8.15 -15.99 -17.94
C PHE A 118 8.24 -14.73 -17.05
N THR A 119 7.23 -14.50 -16.19
CA THR A 119 7.18 -13.35 -15.28
C THR A 119 8.43 -13.32 -14.39
N TYR A 120 8.83 -14.48 -13.84
CA TYR A 120 10.07 -14.60 -13.07
C TYR A 120 11.31 -14.12 -13.86
N ARG A 121 11.46 -14.56 -15.12
CA ARG A 121 12.57 -14.11 -15.96
C ARG A 121 12.50 -12.64 -16.32
N ALA A 122 11.30 -12.11 -16.57
CA ALA A 122 11.07 -10.71 -16.89
C ALA A 122 11.46 -9.78 -15.74
N ILE A 123 11.27 -10.20 -14.47
CA ILE A 123 11.71 -9.46 -13.28
C ILE A 123 13.23 -9.25 -13.29
N PHE A 124 14.01 -10.23 -13.74
CA PHE A 124 15.48 -10.13 -13.79
C PHE A 124 16.02 -9.55 -15.09
N ASP A 125 15.19 -9.28 -16.08
CA ASP A 125 15.65 -8.64 -17.31
C ASP A 125 15.92 -7.15 -17.05
N PRO A 126 17.18 -6.67 -17.14
CA PRO A 126 17.52 -5.29 -16.80
C PRO A 126 16.84 -4.26 -17.69
N ARG A 127 16.35 -4.65 -18.87
CA ARG A 127 15.60 -3.78 -19.79
C ARG A 127 14.22 -3.41 -19.24
N ASN A 128 13.67 -4.22 -18.32
CA ASN A 128 12.39 -3.97 -17.65
C ASN A 128 12.52 -3.05 -16.43
N ARG A 129 13.72 -2.91 -15.87
CA ARG A 129 13.96 -2.06 -14.69
C ARG A 129 12.95 -2.33 -13.57
N ALA A 130 12.69 -3.63 -13.29
CA ALA A 130 11.72 -4.01 -12.26
C ALA A 130 12.04 -3.31 -10.92
N THR A 131 11.00 -2.79 -10.27
CA THR A 131 11.11 -1.94 -9.07
C THR A 131 11.83 -2.66 -7.93
N SER A 132 11.58 -3.96 -7.75
CA SER A 132 12.26 -4.77 -6.74
C SER A 132 12.55 -6.17 -7.23
N VAL A 133 13.82 -6.55 -7.27
CA VAL A 133 14.26 -7.91 -7.60
C VAL A 133 14.67 -8.71 -6.35
N GLU A 134 14.88 -8.02 -5.22
CA GLU A 134 15.48 -8.59 -4.01
C GLU A 134 14.71 -9.80 -3.45
N PRO A 135 13.39 -9.79 -3.27
CA PRO A 135 12.66 -10.96 -2.81
C PRO A 135 12.86 -12.19 -3.71
N TYR A 136 12.92 -11.97 -5.02
CA TYR A 136 13.05 -13.02 -6.03
C TYR A 136 14.46 -13.62 -6.11
N ARG A 137 15.50 -12.92 -5.62
CA ARG A 137 16.88 -13.46 -5.46
C ARG A 137 16.97 -14.60 -4.46
N ARG A 138 15.99 -14.72 -3.55
CA ARG A 138 15.87 -15.84 -2.61
C ARG A 138 15.48 -17.16 -3.31
N ILE A 139 15.01 -17.10 -4.56
CA ILE A 139 14.70 -18.28 -5.37
C ILE A 139 16.00 -18.90 -5.90
N ALA A 140 16.24 -20.16 -5.56
CA ALA A 140 17.33 -20.95 -6.11
C ALA A 140 16.96 -21.54 -7.48
N ALA A 141 15.71 -21.99 -7.63
CA ALA A 141 15.18 -22.53 -8.89
C ALA A 141 13.66 -22.38 -8.95
N LEU A 142 13.13 -22.10 -10.15
CA LEU A 142 11.72 -22.16 -10.48
C LEU A 142 11.52 -23.21 -11.58
N GLN A 143 10.67 -24.20 -11.33
CA GLN A 143 10.39 -25.33 -12.21
C GLN A 143 8.91 -25.39 -12.55
N THR A 144 8.60 -25.79 -13.77
CA THR A 144 7.24 -25.95 -14.30
C THR A 144 7.08 -27.36 -14.86
N PRO A 145 6.90 -28.39 -14.00
CA PRO A 145 6.87 -29.78 -14.43
C PRO A 145 5.71 -30.11 -15.36
N ASP A 146 4.62 -29.36 -15.26
CA ASP A 146 3.48 -29.42 -16.14
C ASP A 146 2.82 -28.03 -16.28
N ALA A 147 1.77 -27.93 -17.11
CA ALA A 147 1.10 -26.65 -17.41
C ALA A 147 0.44 -25.98 -16.21
N HIS A 148 0.20 -26.70 -15.10
CA HIS A 148 -0.55 -26.19 -13.94
C HIS A 148 0.19 -26.35 -12.62
N THR A 149 1.47 -26.73 -12.65
CA THR A 149 2.29 -26.87 -11.44
C THR A 149 3.51 -25.98 -11.53
N VAL A 150 3.71 -25.16 -10.50
CA VAL A 150 4.92 -24.33 -10.31
C VAL A 150 5.60 -24.77 -9.02
N VAL A 151 6.89 -25.12 -9.11
CA VAL A 151 7.71 -25.49 -7.96
C VAL A 151 8.80 -24.46 -7.79
N ILE A 152 8.78 -23.76 -6.65
CA ILE A 152 9.82 -22.80 -6.26
C ILE A 152 10.73 -23.47 -5.22
N ARG A 153 12.03 -23.48 -5.47
CA ARG A 153 13.06 -23.85 -4.50
C ARG A 153 13.74 -22.58 -3.99
N LEU A 154 13.72 -22.39 -2.68
CA LEU A 154 14.38 -21.28 -2.01
C LEU A 154 15.80 -21.63 -1.63
N ARG A 155 16.69 -20.65 -1.54
CA ARG A 155 18.07 -20.79 -1.06
C ARG A 155 18.16 -21.12 0.43
N ALA A 156 17.18 -20.66 1.21
CA ALA A 156 16.99 -20.93 2.62
C ALA A 156 15.49 -20.89 2.95
N PRO A 157 15.04 -21.49 4.07
CA PRO A 157 13.67 -21.37 4.53
C PRO A 157 13.27 -19.89 4.65
N TRP A 158 12.07 -19.56 4.16
CA TRP A 158 11.56 -18.21 4.25
C TRP A 158 10.03 -18.19 4.41
N ASN A 159 9.55 -17.82 5.59
CA ASN A 159 8.13 -17.89 5.94
C ASN A 159 7.26 -16.90 5.18
N ALA A 160 7.80 -15.73 4.82
CA ALA A 160 7.05 -14.75 4.05
C ALA A 160 6.89 -15.11 2.55
N ALA A 161 7.57 -16.15 2.06
CA ALA A 161 7.68 -16.45 0.62
C ALA A 161 6.33 -16.52 -0.11
N VAL A 162 5.30 -17.16 0.48
CA VAL A 162 3.97 -17.32 -0.14
C VAL A 162 3.22 -15.99 -0.24
N ARG A 163 3.52 -15.04 0.66
CA ARG A 163 2.89 -13.72 0.73
C ARG A 163 3.63 -12.64 -0.04
N VAL A 164 4.86 -12.94 -0.46
CA VAL A 164 5.73 -11.96 -1.15
C VAL A 164 5.94 -12.35 -2.61
N LEU A 165 6.19 -13.65 -2.90
CA LEU A 165 6.50 -14.09 -4.25
C LEU A 165 5.22 -14.27 -5.08
N PHE A 166 5.05 -13.48 -6.14
CA PHE A 166 3.87 -13.47 -7.00
C PHE A 166 2.55 -13.32 -6.22
N ALA A 167 2.58 -12.52 -5.17
CA ALA A 167 1.46 -12.27 -4.27
C ALA A 167 1.13 -10.77 -4.20
N GLN A 168 0.03 -10.42 -3.52
CA GLN A 168 -0.28 -9.04 -3.16
C GLN A 168 0.60 -8.64 -1.96
N ALA A 169 1.76 -8.09 -2.28
CA ALA A 169 2.80 -7.67 -1.35
C ALA A 169 3.07 -6.17 -1.48
N ASP A 170 4.22 -5.71 -1.05
CA ASP A 170 4.66 -4.33 -1.22
C ASP A 170 4.81 -3.98 -2.71
N TYR A 171 5.48 -4.84 -3.49
CA TYR A 171 5.55 -4.75 -4.95
C TYR A 171 4.78 -5.92 -5.56
N VAL A 172 3.67 -5.62 -6.23
CA VAL A 172 2.74 -6.63 -6.75
C VAL A 172 3.07 -6.96 -8.19
N TYR A 173 3.72 -8.09 -8.42
CA TYR A 173 3.98 -8.59 -9.76
C TYR A 173 2.92 -9.61 -10.18
N GLY A 174 1.89 -9.14 -10.87
CA GLY A 174 0.89 -10.00 -11.51
C GLY A 174 1.50 -10.86 -12.61
N ILE A 175 0.87 -12.01 -12.89
CA ILE A 175 1.36 -12.95 -13.90
C ILE A 175 1.13 -12.42 -15.31
N LEU A 176 2.22 -12.22 -16.03
CA LEU A 176 2.24 -11.62 -17.36
C LEU A 176 1.96 -12.65 -18.46
N PRO A 177 1.24 -12.26 -19.54
CA PRO A 177 0.95 -13.14 -20.68
C PRO A 177 2.19 -13.38 -21.54
N LYS A 178 2.90 -14.49 -21.35
CA LYS A 178 4.12 -14.84 -22.09
C LYS A 178 3.95 -14.68 -23.61
N HIS A 179 2.82 -15.08 -24.14
CA HIS A 179 2.53 -15.06 -25.57
C HIS A 179 2.42 -13.65 -26.18
N ALA A 180 2.23 -12.62 -25.35
CA ALA A 180 2.18 -11.23 -25.81
C ALA A 180 3.58 -10.65 -26.09
N PHE A 181 4.66 -11.36 -25.78
CA PHE A 181 6.02 -10.84 -25.85
C PHE A 181 6.95 -11.78 -26.66
N ALA A 182 7.79 -11.21 -27.51
CA ALA A 182 8.79 -11.94 -28.27
C ALA A 182 10.02 -12.39 -27.45
N GLY A 183 10.11 -12.01 -26.20
CA GLY A 183 11.19 -12.33 -25.26
C GLY A 183 10.82 -11.87 -23.87
N THR A 184 11.78 -11.59 -23.02
CA THR A 184 11.52 -11.15 -21.61
C THR A 184 11.38 -9.64 -21.44
N LYS A 185 11.56 -8.84 -22.49
CA LYS A 185 11.32 -7.39 -22.47
C LYS A 185 9.81 -7.12 -22.51
N VAL A 186 9.31 -6.40 -21.52
CA VAL A 186 7.90 -5.98 -21.35
C VAL A 186 7.77 -4.47 -21.50
N VAL A 187 8.60 -3.71 -20.81
CA VAL A 187 8.61 -2.25 -20.82
C VAL A 187 8.98 -1.72 -22.20
N GLY A 188 8.22 -0.74 -22.70
CA GLY A 188 8.38 -0.15 -24.04
C GLY A 188 7.89 -1.05 -25.16
N THR A 189 7.01 -2.00 -24.89
CA THR A 189 6.29 -2.78 -25.92
C THR A 189 4.89 -2.21 -26.19
N ALA A 190 4.27 -2.62 -27.29
CA ALA A 190 2.90 -2.20 -27.63
C ALA A 190 1.86 -2.62 -26.58
N TRP A 191 2.13 -3.68 -25.81
CA TRP A 191 1.26 -4.15 -24.70
C TRP A 191 1.05 -3.07 -23.63
N GLU A 192 2.04 -2.21 -23.40
CA GLU A 192 1.99 -1.13 -22.39
C GLU A 192 0.88 -0.10 -22.67
N ASN A 193 0.47 0.08 -23.93
CA ASN A 193 -0.56 1.04 -24.31
C ASN A 193 -1.99 0.56 -23.99
N ALA A 194 -2.21 -0.76 -24.00
CA ALA A 194 -3.49 -1.37 -23.66
C ALA A 194 -3.23 -2.73 -22.99
N PRO A 195 -2.70 -2.72 -21.76
CA PRO A 195 -2.31 -3.93 -21.07
C PRO A 195 -3.53 -4.81 -20.75
N PHE A 196 -3.32 -6.11 -20.87
CA PHE A 196 -4.28 -7.12 -20.50
C PHE A 196 -3.60 -8.25 -19.74
N GLY A 197 -4.36 -8.91 -18.90
CA GLY A 197 -3.91 -10.04 -18.09
C GLY A 197 -5.05 -11.02 -17.87
N SER A 198 -4.99 -11.74 -16.76
CA SER A 198 -6.02 -12.72 -16.35
C SER A 198 -7.06 -12.11 -15.40
N GLY A 199 -7.00 -10.83 -15.07
CA GLY A 199 -7.91 -10.16 -14.16
C GLY A 199 -9.33 -10.01 -14.68
N PRO A 200 -10.27 -9.57 -13.80
CA PRO A 200 -11.68 -9.41 -14.16
C PRO A 200 -11.94 -8.31 -15.21
N PHE A 201 -11.01 -7.37 -15.37
CA PHE A 201 -11.09 -6.31 -16.36
C PHE A 201 -9.85 -6.32 -17.27
N ARG A 202 -9.90 -5.55 -18.35
CA ARG A 202 -8.77 -5.23 -19.22
C ARG A 202 -8.79 -3.74 -19.56
N VAL A 203 -7.64 -3.16 -19.81
CA VAL A 203 -7.57 -1.77 -20.26
C VAL A 203 -8.10 -1.69 -21.69
N GLN A 204 -9.09 -0.82 -21.91
CA GLN A 204 -9.65 -0.52 -23.23
C GLN A 204 -8.95 0.66 -23.87
N SER A 205 -8.74 1.72 -23.10
CA SER A 205 -8.08 2.94 -23.56
C SER A 205 -7.46 3.70 -22.39
N TRP A 206 -6.44 4.47 -22.71
CA TRP A 206 -5.79 5.38 -21.79
C TRP A 206 -5.57 6.73 -22.49
N LEU A 207 -6.32 7.72 -22.05
CA LEU A 207 -6.16 9.11 -22.48
C LEU A 207 -5.35 9.84 -21.42
N ARG A 208 -4.09 10.09 -21.71
CA ARG A 208 -3.14 10.71 -20.78
C ARG A 208 -3.66 12.03 -20.23
N GLY A 209 -3.56 12.21 -18.91
CA GLY A 209 -4.02 13.40 -18.20
C GLY A 209 -5.54 13.50 -18.04
N ASP A 210 -6.34 12.58 -18.60
CA ASP A 210 -7.80 12.58 -18.49
C ASP A 210 -8.32 11.33 -17.77
N ARG A 211 -8.17 10.13 -18.39
CA ARG A 211 -8.75 8.90 -17.82
C ARG A 211 -8.15 7.63 -18.38
N ILE A 212 -8.30 6.57 -17.59
CA ILE A 212 -8.10 5.18 -18.00
C ILE A 212 -9.46 4.50 -17.99
N VAL A 213 -9.79 3.77 -19.06
CA VAL A 213 -11.05 3.02 -19.20
C VAL A 213 -10.75 1.53 -19.18
N LEU A 214 -11.40 0.82 -18.26
CA LEU A 214 -11.34 -0.63 -18.18
C LEU A 214 -12.72 -1.22 -18.50
N VAL A 215 -12.72 -2.34 -19.22
CA VAL A 215 -13.92 -3.11 -19.56
C VAL A 215 -13.77 -4.56 -19.10
N PRO A 216 -14.90 -5.31 -18.90
CA PRO A 216 -14.83 -6.69 -18.47
C PRO A 216 -13.96 -7.56 -19.37
N ASN A 217 -13.16 -8.42 -18.73
CA ASN A 217 -12.52 -9.53 -19.40
C ASN A 217 -13.59 -10.57 -19.81
N PRO A 218 -13.78 -10.86 -21.09
CA PRO A 218 -14.86 -11.75 -21.55
C PRO A 218 -14.69 -13.20 -21.07
N TYR A 219 -13.47 -13.59 -20.72
CA TYR A 219 -13.13 -14.94 -20.27
C TYR A 219 -13.08 -15.08 -18.74
N TYR A 220 -13.21 -13.99 -17.98
CA TYR A 220 -13.23 -14.06 -16.51
C TYR A 220 -14.55 -14.62 -15.97
N ARG A 221 -14.46 -15.45 -14.94
CA ARG A 221 -15.63 -16.04 -14.28
C ARG A 221 -15.51 -15.93 -12.74
N PRO A 222 -16.59 -15.50 -12.04
CA PRO A 222 -17.87 -15.02 -12.59
C PRO A 222 -17.68 -13.73 -13.39
N ARG A 223 -18.58 -13.46 -14.36
CA ARG A 223 -18.51 -12.24 -15.17
C ARG A 223 -18.70 -11.00 -14.32
N PRO A 224 -17.86 -9.96 -14.44
CA PRO A 224 -18.04 -8.70 -13.76
C PRO A 224 -19.43 -8.09 -14.00
N LYS A 225 -20.02 -7.48 -12.95
CA LYS A 225 -21.33 -6.81 -13.04
C LYS A 225 -21.21 -5.45 -13.74
N LEU A 226 -20.11 -4.73 -13.49
CA LEU A 226 -19.84 -3.45 -14.13
C LEU A 226 -19.59 -3.64 -15.65
N GLU A 227 -20.15 -2.75 -16.43
CA GLU A 227 -19.89 -2.66 -17.88
C GLU A 227 -18.58 -1.91 -18.16
N ARG A 228 -18.18 -1.02 -17.24
CA ARG A 228 -16.98 -0.20 -17.37
C ARG A 228 -16.53 0.37 -16.03
N ILE A 229 -15.21 0.52 -15.86
CA ILE A 229 -14.59 1.35 -14.83
C ILE A 229 -13.89 2.50 -15.54
N GLU A 230 -14.14 3.73 -15.11
CA GLU A 230 -13.44 4.94 -15.57
C GLU A 230 -12.61 5.49 -14.41
N LEU A 231 -11.30 5.39 -14.49
CA LEU A 231 -10.37 6.04 -13.57
C LEU A 231 -10.13 7.46 -14.10
N ARG A 232 -10.70 8.47 -13.48
CA ARG A 232 -10.59 9.87 -13.88
C ARG A 232 -9.43 10.54 -13.17
N ILE A 233 -8.53 11.15 -13.91
CA ILE A 233 -7.36 11.81 -13.34
C ILE A 233 -7.78 13.10 -12.65
N VAL A 234 -7.75 13.11 -11.31
CA VAL A 234 -8.11 14.25 -10.45
C VAL A 234 -7.01 14.39 -9.38
N PRO A 235 -5.91 15.09 -9.67
CA PRO A 235 -4.71 15.08 -8.84
C PRO A 235 -4.87 15.66 -7.43
N ASN A 236 -5.85 16.54 -7.22
CA ASN A 236 -6.05 17.22 -5.94
C ASN A 236 -7.18 16.59 -5.13
N LEU A 237 -6.92 16.22 -3.86
CA LEU A 237 -7.90 15.58 -2.99
C LEU A 237 -9.14 16.46 -2.68
N ASN A 238 -8.99 17.80 -2.65
CA ASN A 238 -10.15 18.68 -2.52
C ASN A 238 -11.01 18.65 -3.78
N SER A 239 -10.38 18.56 -4.96
CA SER A 239 -11.10 18.39 -6.24
C SER A 239 -11.81 17.02 -6.30
N ASN A 240 -11.25 15.97 -5.68
CA ASN A 240 -11.93 14.67 -5.55
C ASN A 240 -13.25 14.81 -4.79
N PHE A 241 -13.25 15.56 -3.69
CA PHE A 241 -14.46 15.80 -2.91
C PHE A 241 -15.52 16.58 -3.71
N VAL A 242 -15.13 17.62 -4.42
CA VAL A 242 -16.03 18.37 -5.31
C VAL A 242 -16.60 17.49 -6.43
N ALA A 243 -15.75 16.64 -7.02
CA ALA A 243 -16.20 15.70 -8.06
C ALA A 243 -17.20 14.65 -7.53
N LEU A 244 -17.02 14.19 -6.28
CA LEU A 244 -17.98 13.33 -5.60
C LEU A 244 -19.31 14.05 -5.34
N GLN A 245 -19.27 15.28 -4.81
CA GLN A 245 -20.49 16.07 -4.53
C GLN A 245 -21.31 16.36 -5.79
N SER A 246 -20.64 16.61 -6.90
CA SER A 246 -21.30 16.88 -8.20
C SER A 246 -21.75 15.61 -8.93
N GLY A 247 -21.39 14.41 -8.44
CA GLY A 247 -21.64 13.14 -9.13
C GLY A 247 -20.78 12.93 -10.37
N ALA A 248 -19.72 13.73 -10.56
CA ALA A 248 -18.75 13.52 -11.64
C ALA A 248 -17.94 12.23 -11.45
N VAL A 249 -17.71 11.85 -10.21
CA VAL A 249 -17.16 10.54 -9.83
C VAL A 249 -18.04 9.87 -8.77
N ASP A 250 -17.89 8.57 -8.62
CA ASP A 250 -18.65 7.74 -7.69
C ASP A 250 -17.81 7.32 -6.47
N VAL A 251 -16.48 7.35 -6.63
CA VAL A 251 -15.48 6.98 -5.62
C VAL A 251 -14.35 7.99 -5.64
N GLY A 252 -13.89 8.42 -4.47
CA GLY A 252 -12.73 9.32 -4.37
C GLY A 252 -12.07 9.25 -3.00
N THR A 253 -10.75 9.37 -2.96
CA THR A 253 -9.99 9.49 -1.71
C THR A 253 -10.23 10.86 -1.09
N LEU A 254 -10.41 10.91 0.23
CA LEU A 254 -10.73 12.10 1.00
C LEU A 254 -9.62 12.43 2.01
N THR A 255 -9.46 13.72 2.29
CA THR A 255 -8.75 14.16 3.51
C THR A 255 -9.66 13.96 4.74
N PRO A 256 -9.13 13.96 5.98
CA PRO A 256 -9.96 13.93 7.18
C PRO A 256 -11.04 15.02 7.21
N GLU A 257 -10.69 16.24 6.78
CA GLU A 257 -11.61 17.37 6.71
C GLU A 257 -12.75 17.12 5.70
N ASN A 258 -12.41 16.61 4.53
CA ASN A 258 -13.37 16.31 3.48
C ASN A 258 -14.24 15.09 3.83
N ALA A 259 -13.71 14.11 4.56
CA ALA A 259 -14.47 12.96 5.05
C ALA A 259 -15.55 13.38 6.04
N ALA A 260 -15.21 14.28 7.00
CA ALA A 260 -16.18 14.82 7.94
C ALA A 260 -17.32 15.61 7.25
N GLN A 261 -17.02 16.27 6.13
CA GLN A 261 -18.03 16.95 5.30
C GLN A 261 -18.85 15.96 4.47
N ALA A 262 -18.20 15.00 3.80
CA ALA A 262 -18.84 13.98 2.96
C ALA A 262 -19.89 13.17 3.73
N ALA A 263 -19.62 12.85 5.01
CA ALA A 263 -20.57 12.15 5.87
C ALA A 263 -21.89 12.90 6.09
N ARG A 264 -21.95 14.20 5.78
CA ARG A 264 -23.15 15.05 5.91
C ARG A 264 -23.84 15.30 4.56
N VAL A 265 -23.25 14.86 3.45
CA VAL A 265 -23.82 15.05 2.11
C VAL A 265 -24.80 13.93 1.81
N PRO A 266 -26.09 14.23 1.53
CA PRO A 266 -27.04 13.21 1.10
C PRO A 266 -26.56 12.46 -0.13
N GLY A 267 -26.66 11.13 -0.11
CA GLY A 267 -26.22 10.28 -1.23
C GLY A 267 -24.74 9.90 -1.22
N LEU A 268 -23.97 10.35 -0.24
CA LEU A 268 -22.59 9.94 0.00
C LEU A 268 -22.45 9.21 1.35
N HIS A 269 -21.46 8.34 1.42
CA HIS A 269 -20.97 7.79 2.69
C HIS A 269 -19.44 7.65 2.64
N VAL A 270 -18.84 7.51 3.81
CA VAL A 270 -17.37 7.37 3.95
C VAL A 270 -17.04 5.92 4.35
N LEU A 271 -16.27 5.25 3.50
CA LEU A 271 -15.67 3.97 3.81
C LEU A 271 -14.31 4.22 4.45
N ARG A 272 -14.08 3.63 5.63
CA ARG A 272 -12.77 3.59 6.28
C ARG A 272 -12.13 2.24 5.99
N VAL A 273 -10.93 2.26 5.42
CA VAL A 273 -10.14 1.06 5.13
C VAL A 273 -8.88 1.13 6.00
N PRO A 274 -8.77 0.29 7.05
CA PRO A 274 -7.55 0.21 7.84
C PRO A 274 -6.35 -0.15 6.96
N GLU A 275 -5.31 0.67 7.00
CA GLU A 275 -4.11 0.48 6.20
C GLU A 275 -3.02 -0.27 6.99
N ASN A 276 -2.13 -0.94 6.27
CA ASN A 276 -0.86 -1.39 6.85
C ASN A 276 0.12 -0.21 6.90
N ALA A 277 -0.29 0.86 7.57
CA ALA A 277 0.42 2.12 7.60
C ALA A 277 0.43 2.71 9.02
N THR A 278 1.59 3.21 9.44
CA THR A 278 1.77 3.86 10.74
C THR A 278 2.54 5.15 10.56
N ARG A 279 2.00 6.25 11.08
CA ARG A 279 2.73 7.52 11.18
C ARG A 279 3.75 7.43 12.30
N LEU A 280 5.02 7.66 11.95
CA LEU A 280 6.16 7.50 12.84
C LEU A 280 6.98 8.80 12.92
N LEU A 281 7.55 9.08 14.09
CA LEU A 281 8.70 9.94 14.23
C LEU A 281 9.95 9.05 14.33
N TYR A 282 10.85 9.14 13.37
CA TYR A 282 12.13 8.43 13.36
C TYR A 282 13.18 9.30 14.08
N LEU A 283 13.88 8.71 15.04
CA LEU A 283 14.96 9.36 15.77
C LEU A 283 16.31 8.88 15.26
N GLN A 284 17.21 9.79 14.95
CA GLN A 284 18.58 9.45 14.55
C GLN A 284 19.31 8.71 15.68
N THR A 285 19.74 7.45 15.43
CA THR A 285 20.32 6.61 16.51
C THR A 285 21.85 6.48 16.46
N GLN A 286 22.49 6.89 15.37
CA GLN A 286 23.96 6.78 15.22
C GLN A 286 24.70 8.09 15.46
N ALA A 287 24.03 9.23 15.41
CA ALA A 287 24.65 10.54 15.51
C ALA A 287 23.86 11.48 16.42
N GLY A 288 24.50 12.54 16.90
CA GLY A 288 23.88 13.57 17.71
C GLY A 288 23.43 13.10 19.10
N PRO A 289 22.65 13.93 19.81
CA PRO A 289 22.16 13.62 21.16
C PRO A 289 21.29 12.37 21.25
N THR A 290 20.50 12.09 20.22
CA THR A 290 19.58 10.95 20.14
C THR A 290 20.27 9.59 19.95
N ARG A 291 21.60 9.56 19.80
CA ARG A 291 22.39 8.34 19.90
C ARG A 291 22.25 7.67 21.29
N ASP A 292 22.09 8.48 22.34
CA ASP A 292 21.87 7.98 23.68
C ASP A 292 20.42 7.47 23.84
N LEU A 293 20.26 6.23 24.31
CA LEU A 293 18.95 5.61 24.51
C LEU A 293 18.08 6.42 25.48
N ARG A 294 18.66 6.93 26.58
CA ARG A 294 17.94 7.73 27.58
C ARG A 294 17.37 9.02 26.98
N VAL A 295 18.11 9.64 26.05
CA VAL A 295 17.62 10.81 25.32
C VAL A 295 16.41 10.45 24.45
N ARG A 296 16.43 9.33 23.79
CA ARG A 296 15.28 8.89 22.99
C ARG A 296 14.05 8.57 23.85
N GLN A 297 14.26 7.89 24.97
CA GLN A 297 13.20 7.59 25.94
C GLN A 297 12.64 8.89 26.56
N ALA A 298 13.51 9.85 26.88
CA ALA A 298 13.10 11.16 27.36
C ALA A 298 12.27 11.93 26.32
N ILE A 299 12.65 11.88 25.04
CA ILE A 299 11.86 12.49 23.95
C ILE A 299 10.48 11.84 23.88
N ALA A 300 10.38 10.51 23.95
CA ALA A 300 9.10 9.82 23.93
C ALA A 300 8.21 10.22 25.13
N SER A 301 8.77 10.33 26.34
CA SER A 301 8.03 10.75 27.54
C SER A 301 7.68 12.23 27.56
N ALA A 302 8.43 13.07 26.85
CA ALA A 302 8.17 14.51 26.79
C ALA A 302 6.96 14.87 25.90
N LEU A 303 6.53 13.96 25.01
CA LEU A 303 5.45 14.21 24.06
C LEU A 303 4.07 13.98 24.67
N ASP A 304 3.20 14.97 24.56
CA ASP A 304 1.77 14.86 24.85
C ASP A 304 1.04 14.33 23.61
N TYR A 305 0.76 13.03 23.62
CA TYR A 305 0.13 12.33 22.49
C TYR A 305 -1.32 12.77 22.29
N GLY A 306 -2.02 13.20 23.36
CA GLY A 306 -3.36 13.76 23.27
C GLY A 306 -3.37 15.07 22.49
N ALA A 307 -2.46 15.99 22.85
CA ALA A 307 -2.30 17.25 22.12
C ALA A 307 -1.78 17.04 20.69
N LEU A 308 -0.93 16.04 20.45
CA LEU A 308 -0.49 15.69 19.09
C LEU A 308 -1.65 15.22 18.22
N ALA A 309 -2.65 14.53 18.79
CA ALA A 309 -3.81 14.03 18.06
C ALA A 309 -4.63 15.14 17.38
N ASP A 310 -4.54 16.38 17.86
CA ASP A 310 -5.16 17.55 17.22
C ASP A 310 -4.58 17.82 15.81
N ALA A 311 -3.34 17.42 15.55
CA ALA A 311 -2.73 17.59 14.22
C ALA A 311 -3.48 16.83 13.12
N TRP A 312 -4.09 15.69 13.44
CA TRP A 312 -4.93 14.89 12.55
C TRP A 312 -6.40 14.85 12.97
N ARG A 313 -6.83 15.81 13.84
CA ARG A 313 -8.23 16.02 14.29
C ARG A 313 -8.84 14.77 14.95
N ASN A 314 -8.03 13.94 15.58
CA ASN A 314 -8.45 12.66 16.18
C ASN A 314 -9.14 11.69 15.17
N GLU A 315 -8.90 11.86 13.88
CA GLU A 315 -9.53 11.01 12.84
C GLU A 315 -8.94 9.60 12.76
N PHE A 316 -7.72 9.41 13.26
CA PHE A 316 -7.02 8.14 13.21
C PHE A 316 -6.74 7.58 14.61
N PRO A 317 -6.77 6.25 14.81
CA PRO A 317 -6.50 5.65 16.12
C PRO A 317 -5.04 5.82 16.53
N ALA A 318 -4.81 6.18 17.81
CA ALA A 318 -3.48 6.30 18.37
C ALA A 318 -2.69 4.98 18.26
N ALA A 319 -1.41 5.08 17.91
CA ALA A 319 -0.55 3.92 17.73
C ALA A 319 0.32 3.65 18.95
N ALA A 320 0.31 2.40 19.42
CA ALA A 320 1.22 1.93 20.47
C ALA A 320 2.45 1.20 19.89
N SER A 321 2.37 0.74 18.64
CA SER A 321 3.44 0.01 17.94
C SER A 321 3.64 0.55 16.53
N PHE A 322 4.81 0.31 15.96
CA PHE A 322 5.08 0.60 14.55
C PHE A 322 4.33 -0.36 13.59
N LEU A 323 3.90 -1.54 14.07
CA LEU A 323 3.05 -2.46 13.30
C LEU A 323 1.57 -2.17 13.58
N PRO A 324 0.76 -1.86 12.55
CA PRO A 324 -0.65 -1.56 12.73
C PRO A 324 -1.50 -2.82 12.92
N PRO A 325 -2.69 -2.69 13.56
CA PRO A 325 -3.63 -3.79 13.74
C PRO A 325 -4.19 -4.38 12.44
N ALA A 326 -4.06 -3.67 11.32
CA ALA A 326 -4.49 -4.16 10.01
C ALA A 326 -3.79 -5.47 9.60
N ILE A 327 -2.58 -5.74 10.14
CA ILE A 327 -1.92 -7.04 10.01
C ILE A 327 -2.54 -8.01 11.03
N VAL A 328 -3.77 -8.44 10.78
CA VAL A 328 -4.66 -9.19 11.72
C VAL A 328 -4.06 -10.49 12.25
N ARG A 329 -3.17 -11.11 11.50
CA ARG A 329 -2.56 -12.40 11.87
C ARG A 329 -1.61 -12.30 13.06
N TRP A 330 -1.03 -11.13 13.26
CA TRP A 330 -0.01 -10.85 14.25
C TRP A 330 -0.62 -10.08 15.41
N LYS A 331 -1.33 -10.79 16.29
CA LYS A 331 -1.79 -10.19 17.54
C LYS A 331 -0.56 -9.72 18.29
N SER A 332 -0.34 -8.42 18.28
CA SER A 332 0.72 -7.83 19.08
C SER A 332 0.49 -8.15 20.57
N VAL A 333 1.57 -8.39 21.29
CA VAL A 333 1.59 -8.19 22.73
C VAL A 333 0.99 -6.82 23.01
N ALA A 334 0.23 -6.68 24.09
CA ALA A 334 -0.22 -5.38 24.54
C ALA A 334 1.01 -4.51 24.84
N ILE A 335 1.42 -3.73 23.84
CA ILE A 335 2.48 -2.73 24.00
C ILE A 335 1.78 -1.52 24.59
N PRO A 336 2.15 -1.06 25.79
CA PRO A 336 1.60 0.15 26.35
C PRO A 336 2.00 1.34 25.48
N PRO A 337 1.12 2.32 25.23
CA PRO A 337 1.56 3.57 24.61
C PRO A 337 2.60 4.26 25.51
N TYR A 338 3.48 5.07 24.93
CA TYR A 338 4.37 5.90 25.72
C TYR A 338 3.55 6.85 26.59
N ALA A 339 3.89 6.91 27.87
CA ALA A 339 3.24 7.84 28.78
C ALA A 339 3.81 9.26 28.61
N HIS A 340 2.94 10.28 28.59
CA HIS A 340 3.38 11.66 28.73
C HIS A 340 3.78 11.93 30.18
N ASP A 341 5.08 12.07 30.43
CA ASP A 341 5.65 12.39 31.73
C ASP A 341 6.88 13.29 31.57
N ARG A 342 6.65 14.60 31.70
CA ARG A 342 7.72 15.60 31.60
C ARG A 342 8.75 15.46 32.72
N SER A 343 8.34 15.04 33.93
CA SER A 343 9.26 14.83 35.04
C SER A 343 10.23 13.70 34.79
N ALA A 344 9.71 12.56 34.26
CA ALA A 344 10.54 11.44 33.83
C ALA A 344 11.47 11.85 32.68
N ALA A 345 10.98 12.62 31.72
CA ALA A 345 11.80 13.13 30.60
C ALA A 345 12.96 14.02 31.14
N ASP A 346 12.68 14.91 32.08
CA ASP A 346 13.70 15.76 32.70
C ASP A 346 14.73 14.95 33.47
N GLN A 347 14.31 13.92 34.22
CA GLN A 347 15.20 13.00 34.93
C GLN A 347 16.13 12.23 33.98
N GLU A 348 15.59 11.63 32.95
CA GLU A 348 16.38 10.86 31.96
C GLU A 348 17.39 11.79 31.23
N LEU A 349 17.00 12.99 30.84
CA LEU A 349 17.91 13.97 30.24
C LEU A 349 19.02 14.38 31.21
N ASN A 350 18.72 14.58 32.50
CA ASN A 350 19.73 14.89 33.51
C ASN A 350 20.71 13.74 33.71
N VAL A 351 20.22 12.48 33.80
CA VAL A 351 21.04 11.27 33.90
C VAL A 351 21.92 11.10 32.66
N ALA A 352 21.38 11.41 31.47
CA ALA A 352 22.15 11.43 30.23
C ALA A 352 23.20 12.56 30.15
N GLY A 353 23.27 13.42 31.16
CA GLY A 353 24.23 14.51 31.27
C GLY A 353 23.81 15.81 30.61
N TRP A 354 22.55 15.94 30.20
CA TRP A 354 21.98 17.15 29.61
C TRP A 354 21.33 18.02 30.67
N GLN A 355 22.08 19.00 31.18
CA GLN A 355 21.66 19.89 32.29
C GLN A 355 20.92 21.12 31.78
N MET A 356 19.79 21.46 32.42
CA MET A 356 19.00 22.66 32.12
C MET A 356 19.74 23.92 32.53
N ARG A 357 19.89 24.89 31.62
CA ARG A 357 20.44 26.23 31.90
C ARG A 357 19.71 27.26 31.05
N HIS A 358 19.10 28.25 31.68
CA HIS A 358 18.39 29.34 30.99
C HIS A 358 17.37 28.87 29.95
N GLY A 359 16.61 27.81 30.25
CA GLY A 359 15.59 27.29 29.38
C GLY A 359 16.09 26.36 28.23
N MET A 360 17.38 26.05 28.21
CA MET A 360 17.98 25.15 27.22
C MET A 360 18.87 24.10 27.91
N ARG A 361 18.96 22.92 27.35
CA ARG A 361 19.83 21.85 27.86
C ARG A 361 21.22 21.89 27.23
N TYR A 362 22.21 21.62 28.09
CA TYR A 362 23.63 21.59 27.72
C TYR A 362 24.31 20.32 28.24
N LYS A 363 25.18 19.74 27.41
CA LYS A 363 26.14 18.70 27.79
C LYS A 363 27.53 19.15 27.37
N ASN A 364 28.49 19.21 28.30
CA ASN A 364 29.86 19.69 28.03
C ASN A 364 29.89 21.05 27.30
N ARG A 365 29.06 22.00 27.73
CA ARG A 365 28.88 23.35 27.13
C ARG A 365 28.25 23.35 25.72
N VAL A 366 27.91 22.19 25.15
CA VAL A 366 27.23 22.09 23.87
C VAL A 366 25.72 22.13 24.09
N PRO A 367 24.99 23.06 23.45
CA PRO A 367 23.54 23.13 23.59
C PRO A 367 22.87 21.94 22.86
N PHE A 368 21.72 21.52 23.39
CA PHE A 368 20.90 20.52 22.71
C PHE A 368 20.09 21.18 21.59
N THR A 369 20.66 21.19 20.39
CA THR A 369 20.03 21.70 19.18
C THR A 369 19.98 20.62 18.12
N GLY A 370 19.10 20.77 17.13
CA GLY A 370 18.98 19.83 16.03
C GLY A 370 17.90 20.22 15.01
N LEU A 371 17.52 19.27 14.17
CA LEU A 371 16.56 19.47 13.10
C LEU A 371 15.38 18.49 13.19
N ILE A 372 14.17 18.98 12.95
CA ILE A 372 13.01 18.18 12.55
C ILE A 372 12.87 18.30 11.04
N GLY A 373 13.01 17.17 10.33
CA GLY A 373 12.79 17.09 8.89
C GLY A 373 11.32 16.79 8.58
N VAL A 374 10.74 17.50 7.60
CA VAL A 374 9.37 17.26 7.13
C VAL A 374 9.26 17.31 5.61
N ASN A 375 8.29 16.56 5.09
CA ASN A 375 7.81 16.74 3.72
C ASN A 375 6.90 17.98 3.68
N SER A 376 7.25 18.98 2.86
CA SER A 376 6.48 20.23 2.74
C SER A 376 5.09 20.06 2.10
N GLU A 377 4.87 18.95 1.42
CA GLU A 377 3.60 18.64 0.74
C GLU A 377 2.66 17.79 1.61
N ASP A 378 3.09 17.43 2.84
CA ASP A 378 2.27 16.77 3.86
C ASP A 378 1.90 17.75 4.99
N PRO A 379 0.73 18.38 4.94
CA PRO A 379 0.33 19.38 5.93
C PRO A 379 0.13 18.81 7.33
N ILE A 380 -0.22 17.52 7.46
CA ILE A 380 -0.32 16.87 8.77
C ILE A 380 1.07 16.75 9.39
N ASN A 381 2.05 16.31 8.63
CA ASN A 381 3.43 16.18 9.08
C ASN A 381 4.02 17.53 9.53
N VAL A 382 3.73 18.61 8.80
CA VAL A 382 4.16 19.97 9.20
C VAL A 382 3.52 20.40 10.51
N ARG A 383 2.22 20.14 10.74
CA ARG A 383 1.54 20.42 12.01
C ARG A 383 2.12 19.61 13.17
N ILE A 384 2.34 18.30 12.95
CA ILE A 384 2.99 17.42 13.95
C ILE A 384 4.36 17.98 14.35
N ALA A 385 5.20 18.31 13.36
CA ALA A 385 6.54 18.85 13.64
C ALA A 385 6.51 20.12 14.47
N THR A 386 5.55 21.02 14.22
CA THR A 386 5.36 22.26 14.99
C THR A 386 4.99 21.97 16.45
N LEU A 387 4.07 21.02 16.68
CA LEU A 387 3.69 20.61 18.04
C LEU A 387 4.85 19.91 18.76
N VAL A 388 5.55 18.99 18.09
CA VAL A 388 6.73 18.30 18.63
C VAL A 388 7.82 19.30 19.00
N GLN A 389 8.11 20.28 18.13
CA GLN A 389 9.08 21.35 18.43
C GLN A 389 8.72 22.11 19.70
N ALA A 390 7.46 22.52 19.84
CA ALA A 390 6.98 23.26 21.00
C ALA A 390 7.09 22.43 22.29
N GLN A 391 6.67 21.16 22.26
CA GLN A 391 6.72 20.27 23.43
C GLN A 391 8.16 19.96 23.86
N LEU A 392 9.06 19.72 22.91
CA LEU A 392 10.47 19.45 23.19
C LEU A 392 11.20 20.72 23.68
N SER A 393 10.82 21.90 23.17
CA SER A 393 11.34 23.19 23.71
C SER A 393 11.00 23.38 25.19
N ALA A 394 9.83 22.91 25.63
CA ALA A 394 9.39 22.99 27.02
C ALA A 394 10.24 22.13 27.99
N VAL A 395 11.00 21.16 27.51
CA VAL A 395 11.99 20.37 28.24
C VAL A 395 13.43 20.76 27.90
N GLY A 396 13.63 21.92 27.24
CA GLY A 396 14.93 22.52 26.93
C GLY A 396 15.64 21.94 25.69
N ILE A 397 14.96 21.16 24.84
CA ILE A 397 15.48 20.65 23.57
C ILE A 397 15.06 21.62 22.46
N GLN A 398 16.04 22.28 21.80
CA GLN A 398 15.77 23.27 20.76
C GLN A 398 16.01 22.69 19.37
N LEU A 399 14.93 22.42 18.64
CA LEU A 399 14.98 21.92 17.29
C LEU A 399 14.46 22.98 16.31
N SER A 400 15.06 23.07 15.14
CA SER A 400 14.52 23.86 14.02
C SER A 400 13.81 22.94 13.03
N ILE A 401 12.73 23.42 12.40
CA ILE A 401 12.01 22.68 11.38
C ILE A 401 12.62 23.01 10.01
N LYS A 402 12.91 21.99 9.22
CA LYS A 402 13.36 22.12 7.84
C LYS A 402 12.56 21.20 6.93
N SER A 403 12.06 21.74 5.82
CA SER A 403 11.24 21.00 4.87
C SER A 403 11.96 20.69 3.58
N ASN A 404 11.56 19.61 2.91
CA ASN A 404 11.88 19.29 1.53
C ASN A 404 10.59 19.05 0.74
N PRO A 405 10.51 19.43 -0.55
CA PRO A 405 9.49 18.94 -1.46
C PRO A 405 9.56 17.41 -1.60
N VAL A 406 8.43 16.76 -1.92
CA VAL A 406 8.32 15.28 -1.94
C VAL A 406 9.40 14.60 -2.77
N ARG A 407 9.74 15.16 -3.93
CA ARG A 407 10.77 14.59 -4.82
C ARG A 407 12.18 14.59 -4.18
N ILE A 408 12.51 15.62 -3.39
CA ILE A 408 13.78 15.69 -2.65
C ILE A 408 13.69 14.87 -1.37
N TRP A 409 12.54 14.88 -0.70
CA TRP A 409 12.29 14.15 0.53
C TRP A 409 12.67 12.67 0.44
N PHE A 410 12.22 11.98 -0.62
CA PHE A 410 12.52 10.57 -0.86
C PHE A 410 13.85 10.30 -1.60
N SER A 411 14.59 11.34 -2.00
CA SER A 411 15.91 11.14 -2.61
C SER A 411 16.96 10.75 -1.57
N PRO A 412 18.09 10.14 -1.96
CA PRO A 412 19.17 9.79 -1.04
C PRO A 412 19.76 10.99 -0.27
N ASP A 413 19.62 12.19 -0.82
CA ASP A 413 20.09 13.45 -0.21
C ASP A 413 19.00 14.18 0.58
N GLY A 414 17.76 13.71 0.52
CA GLY A 414 16.62 14.24 1.27
C GLY A 414 16.78 14.07 2.78
N LEU A 415 16.11 14.92 3.55
CA LEU A 415 16.19 14.87 5.01
C LEU A 415 15.71 13.54 5.59
N LEU A 416 14.80 12.85 4.94
CA LEU A 416 14.32 11.53 5.36
C LEU A 416 15.45 10.49 5.39
N ARG A 417 16.36 10.52 4.40
CA ARG A 417 17.33 9.44 4.13
C ARG A 417 18.79 9.81 4.33
N ASN A 418 19.11 11.10 4.57
CA ASN A 418 20.51 11.54 4.64
C ASN A 418 21.14 11.49 6.04
N GLY A 419 20.37 11.17 7.07
CA GLY A 419 20.82 11.04 8.45
C GLY A 419 21.18 12.36 9.17
N LYS A 420 20.87 13.52 8.57
CA LYS A 420 21.22 14.84 9.14
C LYS A 420 20.18 15.38 10.11
N ALA A 421 18.94 14.96 10.02
CA ALA A 421 17.89 15.37 10.92
C ALA A 421 17.95 14.58 12.24
N THR A 422 17.66 15.24 13.36
CA THR A 422 17.51 14.62 14.68
C THR A 422 16.25 13.79 14.75
N ILE A 423 15.16 14.31 14.16
CA ILE A 423 13.85 13.67 14.03
C ILE A 423 13.36 13.87 12.61
N VAL A 424 12.77 12.84 12.01
CA VAL A 424 11.98 12.95 10.77
C VAL A 424 10.62 12.31 10.97
N GLY A 425 9.56 12.96 10.47
CA GLY A 425 8.21 12.41 10.48
C GLY A 425 7.86 11.81 9.13
N GLU A 426 7.40 10.56 9.08
CA GLU A 426 6.93 9.93 7.84
C GLU A 426 5.94 8.80 8.15
N THR A 427 5.04 8.51 7.19
CA THR A 427 4.22 7.30 7.25
C THR A 427 5.03 6.14 6.70
N TRP A 428 5.10 5.08 7.47
CA TRP A 428 5.59 3.81 6.98
C TRP A 428 4.42 2.95 6.50
N VAL A 429 4.46 2.52 5.26
CA VAL A 429 3.51 1.57 4.68
C VAL A 429 4.20 0.21 4.56
N GLY A 430 3.66 -0.80 5.22
CA GLY A 430 4.17 -2.18 5.13
C GLY A 430 3.49 -2.97 4.00
N GLY A 431 4.08 -4.11 3.66
CA GLY A 431 3.53 -5.03 2.66
C GLY A 431 2.52 -6.05 3.22
N GLY A 432 2.30 -7.13 2.48
CA GLY A 432 1.36 -8.20 2.84
C GLY A 432 1.85 -9.13 3.97
N ASP A 433 3.11 -9.04 4.36
CA ASP A 433 3.70 -9.75 5.49
C ASP A 433 4.43 -8.76 6.42
N PRO A 434 4.32 -8.92 7.77
CA PRO A 434 4.96 -8.01 8.71
C PRO A 434 6.47 -7.88 8.55
N GLU A 435 7.15 -8.87 7.99
CA GLU A 435 8.59 -8.78 7.68
C GLU A 435 8.90 -7.57 6.78
N GLN A 436 7.99 -7.21 5.89
CA GLN A 436 8.13 -6.06 4.99
C GLN A 436 8.02 -4.70 5.72
N SER A 437 7.56 -4.70 6.98
CA SER A 437 7.54 -3.52 7.84
C SER A 437 8.78 -3.39 8.72
N LEU A 438 9.76 -4.30 8.61
CA LEU A 438 10.94 -4.36 9.48
C LEU A 438 12.16 -3.64 8.88
N ASN A 439 12.06 -2.34 8.66
CA ASN A 439 13.14 -1.53 8.09
C ASN A 439 14.13 -1.01 9.15
N PHE A 440 14.59 -1.90 10.00
CA PHE A 440 15.54 -1.60 11.08
C PHE A 440 16.83 -2.42 10.98
N ARG A 441 17.10 -3.04 9.84
CA ARG A 441 18.31 -3.83 9.62
C ARG A 441 19.56 -2.97 9.58
N CYS A 442 20.66 -3.48 10.14
CA CYS A 442 21.95 -2.78 10.14
C CYS A 442 22.45 -2.50 8.72
N VAL A 443 22.19 -3.41 7.78
CA VAL A 443 22.58 -3.23 6.36
C VAL A 443 21.87 -2.05 5.71
N GLN A 444 20.67 -1.69 6.19
CA GLN A 444 19.87 -0.57 5.71
C GLN A 444 20.16 0.74 6.47
N ALA A 445 20.96 0.70 7.55
CA ALA A 445 21.29 1.86 8.38
C ALA A 445 22.37 2.73 7.72
N VAL A 446 22.19 3.04 6.44
CA VAL A 446 23.10 3.82 5.60
C VAL A 446 22.35 4.94 4.88
N LYS A 447 23.08 5.99 4.51
CA LYS A 447 22.50 7.11 3.75
C LYS A 447 21.83 6.62 2.46
N GLY A 448 20.60 7.04 2.23
CA GLY A 448 19.84 6.74 1.03
C GLY A 448 18.97 5.49 1.09
N ASP A 449 19.07 4.69 2.16
CA ASP A 449 18.29 3.48 2.35
C ASP A 449 17.03 3.74 3.20
N GLU A 450 16.23 2.69 3.43
CA GLU A 450 14.88 2.78 4.05
C GLU A 450 14.90 2.79 5.59
N ASN A 451 16.04 2.56 6.23
CA ASN A 451 16.18 2.67 7.70
C ASN A 451 16.37 4.12 8.12
N HIS A 452 15.31 4.89 8.14
CA HIS A 452 15.33 6.35 8.39
C HIS A 452 15.81 6.74 9.79
N SER A 453 15.79 5.81 10.76
CA SER A 453 16.35 6.01 12.10
C SER A 453 17.83 5.70 12.19
N PHE A 454 18.42 5.05 11.20
CA PHE A 454 19.77 4.48 11.21
C PHE A 454 20.00 3.50 12.36
N TYR A 455 18.93 2.89 12.88
CA TYR A 455 19.01 1.92 13.96
C TYR A 455 19.74 0.66 13.53
N CYS A 456 20.64 0.16 14.40
CA CYS A 456 21.38 -1.07 14.18
C CYS A 456 21.55 -1.80 15.52
N SER A 457 20.95 -2.97 15.65
CA SER A 457 20.97 -3.78 16.86
C SER A 457 21.21 -5.25 16.53
N ARG A 458 22.24 -5.86 17.14
CA ARG A 458 22.49 -7.30 16.99
C ARG A 458 21.31 -8.15 17.45
N ARG A 459 20.59 -7.70 18.50
CA ARG A 459 19.41 -8.39 19.00
C ARG A 459 18.27 -8.34 18.00
N PHE A 460 18.08 -7.19 17.34
CA PHE A 460 17.10 -7.07 16.26
C PHE A 460 17.44 -7.98 15.09
N GLU A 461 18.71 -8.00 14.63
CA GLU A 461 19.15 -8.87 13.53
C GLU A 461 18.89 -10.35 13.83
N ALA A 462 19.19 -10.81 15.06
CA ALA A 462 18.92 -12.20 15.47
C ALA A 462 17.42 -12.54 15.40
N LEU A 463 16.56 -11.69 15.97
CA LEU A 463 15.11 -11.87 15.94
C LEU A 463 14.56 -11.81 14.50
N PHE A 464 15.11 -10.93 13.65
CA PHE A 464 14.75 -10.84 12.24
C PHE A 464 15.06 -12.14 11.49
N GLU A 465 16.25 -12.71 11.70
CA GLU A 465 16.62 -13.98 11.06
C GLU A 465 15.82 -15.16 11.61
N ASP A 466 15.56 -15.17 12.93
CA ASP A 466 14.78 -16.23 13.58
C ASP A 466 13.34 -16.26 13.04
N GLN A 467 12.62 -15.12 12.99
CA GLN A 467 11.27 -15.07 12.46
C GLN A 467 11.16 -15.52 11.00
N ALA A 468 12.19 -15.23 10.18
CA ALA A 468 12.22 -15.62 8.78
C ALA A 468 12.29 -17.15 8.60
N ARG A 469 12.98 -17.86 9.51
CA ARG A 469 13.25 -19.29 9.43
C ARG A 469 12.32 -20.14 10.28
N THR A 470 11.69 -19.56 11.29
CA THR A 470 10.89 -20.31 12.29
C THR A 470 9.70 -21.03 11.64
N PRO A 471 9.61 -22.37 11.75
CA PRO A 471 8.61 -23.15 11.01
C PRO A 471 7.18 -22.99 11.50
N ALA A 472 6.97 -22.66 12.77
CA ALA A 472 5.66 -22.59 13.40
C ALA A 472 5.14 -21.16 13.49
N ASP A 473 3.90 -20.91 13.08
CA ASP A 473 3.25 -19.59 13.14
C ASP A 473 3.33 -19.00 14.57
N THR A 474 3.05 -19.80 15.60
CA THR A 474 3.09 -19.36 17.02
C THR A 474 4.48 -18.96 17.50
N ALA A 475 5.53 -19.56 16.97
CA ALA A 475 6.90 -19.19 17.31
C ALA A 475 7.31 -17.92 16.57
N ARG A 476 6.88 -17.76 15.32
CA ARG A 476 7.04 -16.52 14.55
C ARG A 476 6.32 -15.36 15.21
N ASP A 477 5.12 -15.58 15.79
CA ASP A 477 4.38 -14.56 16.57
C ASP A 477 5.19 -14.09 17.78
N ARG A 478 5.89 -14.99 18.49
CA ARG A 478 6.76 -14.62 19.61
C ARG A 478 7.93 -13.76 19.17
N ASP A 479 8.55 -14.08 18.03
CA ASP A 479 9.67 -13.33 17.49
C ASP A 479 9.24 -11.91 17.10
N PHE A 480 8.08 -11.74 16.44
CA PHE A 480 7.51 -10.43 16.14
C PHE A 480 7.14 -9.64 17.41
N ASN A 481 6.61 -10.30 18.43
CA ASN A 481 6.32 -9.66 19.71
C ASN A 481 7.62 -9.17 20.38
N ALA A 482 8.67 -9.99 20.34
CA ALA A 482 9.98 -9.62 20.86
C ALA A 482 10.60 -8.45 20.09
N ILE A 483 10.43 -8.42 18.76
CA ILE A 483 10.85 -7.29 17.90
C ILE A 483 10.10 -6.01 18.30
N GLN A 484 8.78 -6.07 18.44
CA GLN A 484 7.99 -4.89 18.81
C GLN A 484 8.38 -4.34 20.18
N LEU A 485 8.58 -5.21 21.18
CA LEU A 485 9.04 -4.81 22.51
C LEU A 485 10.45 -4.22 22.48
N LEU A 486 11.35 -4.78 21.66
CA LEU A 486 12.70 -4.24 21.50
C LEU A 486 12.68 -2.84 20.87
N ILE A 487 11.92 -2.65 19.80
CA ILE A 487 11.77 -1.34 19.13
C ILE A 487 11.11 -0.33 20.08
N HIS A 488 10.09 -0.75 20.83
CA HIS A 488 9.46 0.10 21.84
C HIS A 488 10.44 0.53 22.95
N HIS A 489 11.28 -0.39 23.44
CA HIS A 489 12.30 -0.09 24.45
C HIS A 489 13.41 0.81 23.92
N ASP A 490 13.95 0.53 22.73
CA ASP A 490 15.11 1.22 22.16
C ASP A 490 14.75 2.56 21.49
N VAL A 491 13.46 2.80 21.26
CA VAL A 491 12.88 4.05 20.73
C VAL A 491 13.62 4.57 19.47
N PRO A 492 13.89 3.76 18.45
CA PRO A 492 14.35 4.29 17.17
C PRO A 492 13.23 5.03 16.44
N VAL A 493 11.97 4.69 16.76
CA VAL A 493 10.76 5.34 16.25
C VAL A 493 9.75 5.56 17.37
N ILE A 494 8.96 6.61 17.23
CA ILE A 494 7.80 6.89 18.08
C ILE A 494 6.55 6.78 17.20
N PRO A 495 5.69 5.76 17.40
CA PRO A 495 4.41 5.65 16.72
C PRO A 495 3.45 6.75 17.18
N LEU A 496 2.71 7.37 16.25
CA LEU A 496 1.74 8.40 16.54
C LEU A 496 0.30 7.90 16.33
N TYR A 497 0.01 7.41 15.12
CA TYR A 497 -1.31 6.87 14.79
C TYR A 497 -1.21 5.82 13.68
N TYR A 498 -2.23 4.95 13.61
CA TYR A 498 -2.43 4.05 12.48
C TYR A 498 -3.29 4.75 11.43
N GLU A 499 -2.89 4.65 10.17
CA GLU A 499 -3.62 5.29 9.10
C GLU A 499 -4.82 4.45 8.65
N ASP A 500 -5.92 5.15 8.37
CA ASP A 500 -7.07 4.62 7.63
C ASP A 500 -7.17 5.38 6.31
N ARG A 501 -7.38 4.68 5.21
CA ARG A 501 -7.77 5.34 3.98
C ARG A 501 -9.23 5.74 4.06
N LEU A 502 -9.49 7.03 3.86
CA LEU A 502 -10.83 7.59 3.86
C LEU A 502 -11.32 7.71 2.41
N ILE A 503 -12.37 6.96 2.08
CA ILE A 503 -12.92 6.91 0.72
C ILE A 503 -14.35 7.39 0.75
N GLY A 504 -14.65 8.44 0.00
CA GLY A 504 -16.01 8.87 -0.28
C GLY A 504 -16.63 7.99 -1.36
N LEU A 505 -17.82 7.48 -1.07
CA LEU A 505 -18.59 6.61 -1.96
C LEU A 505 -19.97 7.20 -2.20
N SER A 506 -20.40 7.22 -3.47
CA SER A 506 -21.81 7.42 -3.83
C SER A 506 -22.65 6.23 -3.39
N ASN A 507 -23.85 6.47 -2.85
CA ASN A 507 -24.78 5.40 -2.44
C ASN A 507 -25.22 4.48 -3.58
N ARG A 508 -25.00 4.87 -4.85
CA ARG A 508 -25.22 4.01 -6.01
C ARG A 508 -24.20 2.87 -6.14
N VAL A 509 -23.04 2.98 -5.45
CA VAL A 509 -21.96 1.99 -5.50
C VAL A 509 -22.20 0.91 -4.46
N THR A 510 -22.13 -0.35 -4.89
CA THR A 510 -22.26 -1.51 -3.99
C THR A 510 -21.12 -2.50 -4.23
N GLY A 511 -20.74 -3.21 -3.17
CA GLY A 511 -19.70 -4.24 -3.25
C GLY A 511 -18.27 -3.70 -3.33
N TYR A 512 -18.06 -2.38 -3.34
CA TYR A 512 -16.72 -1.79 -3.38
C TYR A 512 -15.95 -2.11 -2.10
N ARG A 513 -14.85 -2.82 -2.22
CA ARG A 513 -14.02 -3.25 -1.09
C ARG A 513 -12.55 -3.19 -1.48
N LEU A 514 -11.72 -2.77 -0.55
CA LEU A 514 -10.27 -2.78 -0.63
C LEU A 514 -9.71 -3.58 0.55
N ASN A 515 -8.49 -4.09 0.40
CA ASN A 515 -7.71 -4.62 1.52
C ASN A 515 -6.76 -3.55 2.10
N MET A 516 -5.96 -3.90 3.09
CA MET A 516 -5.02 -2.99 3.78
C MET A 516 -3.91 -2.40 2.87
N LEU A 517 -3.74 -2.93 1.66
CA LEU A 517 -2.81 -2.45 0.63
C LEU A 517 -3.53 -1.68 -0.48
N TRP A 518 -4.79 -1.24 -0.24
CA TRP A 518 -5.66 -0.53 -1.18
C TRP A 518 -6.05 -1.32 -2.43
N ILE A 519 -5.69 -2.60 -2.45
CA ILE A 519 -5.94 -3.47 -3.61
C ILE A 519 -7.42 -3.84 -3.66
N PRO A 520 -8.04 -3.73 -4.85
CA PRO A 520 -9.41 -4.17 -5.12
C PRO A 520 -9.66 -5.62 -4.70
N VAL A 521 -10.73 -5.82 -3.89
CA VAL A 521 -11.16 -7.14 -3.46
C VAL A 521 -12.42 -7.52 -4.19
N ALA A 522 -12.41 -8.68 -4.88
CA ALA A 522 -13.52 -9.22 -5.66
C ALA A 522 -14.19 -8.17 -6.57
N PRO A 523 -13.42 -7.42 -7.42
CA PRO A 523 -13.97 -6.32 -8.20
C PRO A 523 -15.02 -6.76 -9.24
N GLU A 524 -15.11 -8.04 -9.54
CA GLU A 524 -16.19 -8.62 -10.35
C GLU A 524 -17.57 -8.53 -9.67
N THR A 525 -17.60 -8.33 -8.35
CA THR A 525 -18.85 -8.16 -7.56
C THR A 525 -19.29 -6.72 -7.44
N TRP A 526 -18.44 -5.76 -7.80
CA TRP A 526 -18.75 -4.34 -7.73
C TRP A 526 -19.87 -3.97 -8.68
N ASP A 527 -20.73 -3.05 -8.24
CA ASP A 527 -21.86 -2.56 -9.04
C ASP A 527 -22.08 -1.07 -8.80
N ALA A 528 -22.65 -0.37 -9.80
CA ALA A 528 -22.96 1.05 -9.74
C ALA A 528 -24.27 1.29 -10.49
N ARG A 529 -25.38 1.51 -9.76
CA ARG A 529 -26.77 1.63 -10.28
C ARG A 529 -27.30 3.03 -10.18
#